data_b40caad61e353aad4a20927de0bb1c1a
#
_entry.id   b40caad61e353aad4a20927de0bb1c1a
#
_cell.length_a   1.000
_cell.length_b   1.000
_cell.length_c   1.000
_cell.angle_alpha   90.00
_cell.angle_beta   90.00
_cell.angle_gamma   90.00
#
_symmetry.space_group_name_H-M   'P 1'
#
loop_
_entity.id
_entity.type
_entity.pdbx_description
1 polymer ?
#
loop_
_entity_poly.entity_id
_entity_poly.type
_entity_poly.pdbx_seq_one_letter_code
_entity_poly.pdbx_strand_id
1 'polypeptide(L)'
;MRSGMPSRSLKRSAGRLKPLKSVPRSARVLLVVLALSACGASEPEVARVGDQDVGDADLRHAVALQQALADLQGTPCGGEAAGGESASAACNRIALSGELLWLAVAGYADGNDITADTDLVEEAVSQLEAQFGAEALNQALGAHDVTRDDLFELGRRILTIRAVRTSIAEERIGPAELRSQYEERSLEFTTVEADHILVETQAEAQRVYRQVQDATEAQFVALARTASTEPGAKDSGGKLGSAPATQYVTEFAEATIALAPGEVSRPVQTQFGWHVIYLVDKEVTPFEEAKAGLLEPLADREFTGWLSDRAEELGVEVNPRYGRFEPDTFSVASVRSTDPEGDAASPSP
;
A
#
# COMPACT_ATOMS: atom_id res chain seq x y z
N MET A 1 8.82 -49.66 -39.50
CA MET A 1 9.24 -48.76 -40.59
C MET A 1 9.89 -47.54 -39.98
N ARG A 2 11.18 -47.36 -40.23
CA ARG A 2 12.04 -46.25 -39.76
C ARG A 2 11.93 -45.07 -40.75
N SER A 3 11.87 -43.83 -40.23
CA SER A 3 12.38 -42.62 -40.89
C SER A 3 12.49 -41.54 -39.82
N GLY A 4 13.57 -40.98 -39.41
CA GLY A 4 14.74 -40.46 -40.03
C GLY A 4 14.60 -38.93 -40.09
N MET A 5 14.89 -38.17 -38.94
CA MET A 5 15.04 -36.70 -38.96
C MET A 5 16.49 -36.34 -39.36
N PRO A 6 16.74 -35.33 -40.21
CA PRO A 6 18.07 -34.80 -40.44
C PRO A 6 18.40 -33.65 -39.48
N SER A 7 19.54 -33.79 -38.82
CA SER A 7 20.23 -32.76 -38.05
C SER A 7 20.75 -31.64 -38.95
N ARG A 8 20.38 -30.38 -38.71
CA ARG A 8 21.01 -29.19 -39.33
C ARG A 8 22.13 -28.66 -38.43
N SER A 9 23.34 -28.87 -38.90
CA SER A 9 24.58 -28.29 -38.37
C SER A 9 24.65 -26.78 -38.70
N LEU A 10 24.72 -25.93 -37.66
CA LEU A 10 25.01 -24.51 -37.80
C LEU A 10 26.53 -24.29 -37.76
N LYS A 11 27.10 -23.95 -38.94
CA LYS A 11 28.48 -23.49 -39.03
C LYS A 11 28.64 -22.09 -38.44
N ARG A 12 29.48 -21.99 -37.42
CA ARG A 12 30.01 -20.71 -36.92
C ARG A 12 31.04 -20.17 -37.93
N SER A 13 30.79 -19.01 -38.52
CA SER A 13 31.77 -18.27 -39.27
C SER A 13 32.52 -17.31 -38.34
N ALA A 14 33.80 -17.56 -38.15
CA ALA A 14 34.72 -16.68 -37.45
C ALA A 14 35.13 -15.52 -38.36
N GLY A 15 34.62 -14.31 -38.12
CA GLY A 15 35.07 -13.09 -38.80
C GLY A 15 36.41 -12.62 -38.25
N ARG A 16 37.44 -12.59 -39.10
CA ARG A 16 38.77 -12.04 -38.81
C ARG A 16 38.69 -10.52 -38.67
N LEU A 17 39.13 -9.98 -37.53
CA LEU A 17 39.41 -8.57 -37.34
C LEU A 17 40.65 -8.17 -38.11
N LYS A 18 40.54 -7.13 -38.94
CA LYS A 18 41.66 -6.49 -39.67
C LYS A 18 42.38 -5.50 -38.72
N PRO A 19 43.72 -5.39 -38.77
CA PRO A 19 44.45 -4.46 -37.94
C PRO A 19 44.29 -3.02 -38.43
N LEU A 20 44.05 -2.08 -37.47
CA LEU A 20 44.06 -0.63 -37.71
C LEU A 20 45.48 -0.14 -38.05
N LYS A 21 45.56 0.65 -39.09
CA LYS A 21 46.80 1.31 -39.55
C LYS A 21 47.21 2.42 -38.56
N SER A 22 48.50 2.46 -38.25
CA SER A 22 49.19 3.46 -37.45
C SER A 22 49.06 4.88 -38.02
N VAL A 23 48.66 5.83 -37.16
CA VAL A 23 48.69 7.28 -37.45
C VAL A 23 50.00 7.87 -36.91
N PRO A 24 50.69 8.77 -37.64
CA PRO A 24 52.01 9.28 -37.25
C PRO A 24 51.95 10.31 -36.12
N ARG A 25 52.93 10.20 -35.25
CA ARG A 25 53.22 11.19 -34.21
C ARG A 25 53.85 12.45 -34.81
N SER A 26 53.12 13.57 -34.78
CA SER A 26 53.76 14.90 -34.69
C SER A 26 52.69 15.98 -34.50
N ALA A 27 52.71 16.62 -33.39
CA ALA A 27 52.54 18.02 -33.03
C ALA A 27 51.97 18.12 -31.61
N ARG A 28 52.88 18.30 -30.64
CA ARG A 28 52.52 18.77 -29.30
C ARG A 28 52.21 20.26 -29.43
N VAL A 29 50.93 20.61 -29.26
CA VAL A 29 50.53 21.93 -28.81
C VAL A 29 49.87 21.73 -27.45
N LEU A 30 50.61 22.12 -26.41
CA LEU A 30 50.20 22.13 -25.01
C LEU A 30 49.28 23.32 -24.84
N LEU A 31 47.98 23.14 -25.02
CA LEU A 31 46.95 24.08 -24.59
C LEU A 31 46.47 23.60 -23.23
N VAL A 32 47.11 24.11 -22.14
CA VAL A 32 46.60 23.99 -20.79
C VAL A 32 45.41 24.93 -20.70
N VAL A 33 44.22 24.38 -21.04
CA VAL A 33 42.96 25.00 -20.60
C VAL A 33 42.75 24.56 -19.16
N LEU A 34 43.12 25.43 -18.23
CA LEU A 34 42.63 25.37 -16.86
C LEU A 34 41.10 25.58 -16.91
N ALA A 35 40.37 24.51 -17.13
CA ALA A 35 38.98 24.48 -16.74
C ALA A 35 38.96 24.39 -15.22
N LEU A 36 38.87 25.51 -14.57
CA LEU A 36 38.34 25.61 -13.22
C LEU A 36 36.88 25.17 -13.31
N SER A 37 36.67 23.86 -13.26
CA SER A 37 35.36 23.31 -12.93
C SER A 37 35.12 23.70 -11.47
N ALA A 38 34.55 24.88 -11.26
CA ALA A 38 33.79 25.18 -10.07
C ALA A 38 32.59 24.23 -10.13
N CYS A 39 32.73 23.04 -9.53
CA CYS A 39 31.59 22.23 -9.12
C CYS A 39 30.92 22.96 -7.95
N GLY A 40 30.30 24.10 -8.21
CA GLY A 40 29.19 24.60 -7.45
C GLY A 40 27.97 23.99 -8.11
N ALA A 41 27.40 22.93 -7.55
CA ALA A 41 26.08 22.55 -7.91
C ALA A 41 25.19 23.79 -7.66
N SER A 42 24.64 24.37 -8.74
CA SER A 42 23.67 25.46 -8.61
C SER A 42 22.49 24.92 -7.85
N GLU A 43 21.99 25.65 -6.85
CA GLU A 43 20.73 25.28 -6.21
C GLU A 43 19.65 25.07 -7.30
N PRO A 44 18.81 24.02 -7.18
CA PRO A 44 17.73 23.80 -8.12
C PRO A 44 16.74 24.98 -8.08
N GLU A 45 16.06 25.24 -9.20
CA GLU A 45 15.04 26.30 -9.24
C GLU A 45 13.93 26.04 -8.21
N VAL A 46 13.37 24.84 -8.20
CA VAL A 46 12.38 24.35 -7.21
C VAL A 46 12.92 23.13 -6.49
N ALA A 47 13.24 22.06 -7.23
CA ALA A 47 13.80 20.83 -6.67
C ALA A 47 14.56 20.04 -7.75
N ARG A 48 15.32 19.04 -7.30
CA ARG A 48 16.04 18.07 -8.14
C ARG A 48 15.93 16.67 -7.56
N VAL A 49 15.72 15.67 -8.44
CA VAL A 49 15.76 14.26 -8.10
C VAL A 49 16.70 13.56 -9.08
N GLY A 50 17.88 13.18 -8.62
CA GLY A 50 18.92 12.63 -9.50
C GLY A 50 19.39 13.69 -10.50
N ASP A 51 19.21 13.40 -11.78
CA ASP A 51 19.52 14.27 -12.93
C ASP A 51 18.29 15.05 -13.45
N GLN A 52 17.12 14.91 -12.82
CA GLN A 52 15.88 15.55 -13.22
C GLN A 52 15.57 16.77 -12.34
N ASP A 53 15.42 17.93 -12.97
CA ASP A 53 15.03 19.16 -12.30
C ASP A 53 13.50 19.34 -12.32
N VAL A 54 12.93 19.82 -11.22
CA VAL A 54 11.57 20.36 -11.15
C VAL A 54 11.68 21.87 -11.26
N GLY A 55 11.15 22.43 -12.32
CA GLY A 55 11.09 23.87 -12.57
C GLY A 55 9.84 24.53 -12.00
N ASP A 56 9.85 25.85 -12.05
CA ASP A 56 8.73 26.69 -11.58
C ASP A 56 7.44 26.42 -12.40
N ALA A 57 7.59 26.07 -13.69
CA ALA A 57 6.45 25.74 -14.56
C ALA A 57 5.79 24.41 -14.14
N ASP A 58 6.60 23.40 -13.83
CA ASP A 58 6.14 22.08 -13.40
C ASP A 58 5.38 22.19 -12.08
N LEU A 59 5.95 22.90 -11.11
CA LEU A 59 5.28 23.13 -9.82
C LEU A 59 3.95 23.88 -9.98
N ARG A 60 3.93 24.95 -10.79
CA ARG A 60 2.67 25.70 -11.02
C ARG A 60 1.59 24.81 -11.63
N HIS A 61 1.96 23.96 -12.59
CA HIS A 61 1.02 23.04 -13.22
C HIS A 61 0.49 22.00 -12.19
N ALA A 62 1.37 21.40 -11.40
CA ALA A 62 0.97 20.47 -10.34
C ALA A 62 0.06 21.13 -9.29
N VAL A 63 0.37 22.37 -8.90
CA VAL A 63 -0.47 23.17 -7.98
C VAL A 63 -1.84 23.45 -8.59
N ALA A 64 -1.90 23.85 -9.87
CA ALA A 64 -3.15 24.13 -10.58
C ALA A 64 -4.08 22.89 -10.58
N LEU A 65 -3.52 21.72 -10.83
CA LEU A 65 -4.28 20.47 -10.79
C LEU A 65 -4.76 20.13 -9.38
N GLN A 66 -3.93 20.32 -8.35
CA GLN A 66 -4.35 20.14 -6.96
C GLN A 66 -5.46 21.13 -6.54
N GLN A 67 -5.40 22.38 -7.01
CA GLN A 67 -6.45 23.37 -6.76
C GLN A 67 -7.77 22.99 -7.44
N ALA A 68 -7.72 22.55 -8.70
CA ALA A 68 -8.92 22.09 -9.41
C ALA A 68 -9.62 20.92 -8.67
N LEU A 69 -8.85 19.95 -8.16
CA LEU A 69 -9.39 18.84 -7.39
C LEU A 69 -9.92 19.27 -6.02
N ALA A 70 -9.28 20.23 -5.37
CA ALA A 70 -9.71 20.80 -4.09
C ALA A 70 -11.03 21.56 -4.23
N ASP A 71 -11.21 22.34 -5.32
CA ASP A 71 -12.44 23.06 -5.61
C ASP A 71 -13.63 22.12 -5.81
N LEU A 72 -13.43 20.95 -6.43
CA LEU A 72 -14.47 19.91 -6.53
C LEU A 72 -14.90 19.38 -5.16
N GLN A 73 -13.99 19.32 -4.21
CA GLN A 73 -14.26 18.86 -2.84
C GLN A 73 -14.81 19.98 -1.95
N GLY A 74 -14.83 21.21 -2.42
CA GLY A 74 -15.25 22.40 -1.65
C GLY A 74 -14.29 22.74 -0.49
N THR A 75 -13.03 22.29 -0.57
CA THR A 75 -11.99 22.54 0.43
C THR A 75 -10.82 23.28 -0.22
N PRO A 76 -10.20 24.28 0.45
CA PRO A 76 -9.04 24.95 -0.13
C PRO A 76 -7.85 23.97 -0.23
N CYS A 77 -7.11 24.04 -1.36
CA CYS A 77 -5.85 23.31 -1.48
C CYS A 77 -4.89 23.74 -0.35
N GLY A 78 -4.29 22.77 0.31
CA GLY A 78 -3.46 22.99 1.50
C GLY A 78 -4.24 23.00 2.82
N GLY A 79 -5.57 22.95 2.79
CA GLY A 79 -6.43 22.85 3.96
C GLY A 79 -6.26 24.00 4.95
N GLU A 80 -6.59 23.76 6.22
CA GLU A 80 -6.24 24.65 7.33
C GLU A 80 -4.75 24.39 7.68
N ALA A 81 -3.89 25.25 7.13
CA ALA A 81 -2.45 25.12 7.33
C ALA A 81 -2.08 25.24 8.81
N ALA A 82 -1.42 24.22 9.34
CA ALA A 82 -0.96 24.19 10.73
C ALA A 82 0.24 25.12 10.94
N GLY A 83 0.33 25.76 12.10
CA GLY A 83 1.54 26.49 12.52
C GLY A 83 1.78 27.85 11.85
N GLY A 84 0.70 28.51 11.34
CA GLY A 84 0.77 29.85 10.76
C GLY A 84 1.24 29.91 9.32
N GLU A 85 1.37 28.78 8.65
CA GLU A 85 1.63 28.71 7.21
C GLU A 85 0.40 29.13 6.42
N SER A 86 0.57 29.70 5.21
CA SER A 86 -0.55 29.96 4.31
C SER A 86 -1.02 28.68 3.60
N ALA A 87 -2.33 28.57 3.31
CA ALA A 87 -2.88 27.48 2.52
C ALA A 87 -2.16 27.32 1.16
N SER A 88 -1.77 28.45 0.52
CA SER A 88 -1.01 28.41 -0.73
C SER A 88 0.38 27.78 -0.58
N ALA A 89 1.10 28.07 0.51
CA ALA A 89 2.42 27.44 0.75
C ALA A 89 2.27 25.93 1.03
N ALA A 90 1.24 25.55 1.79
CA ALA A 90 0.94 24.14 2.04
C ALA A 90 0.54 23.41 0.73
N CYS A 91 -0.29 24.05 -0.13
CA CYS A 91 -0.64 23.52 -1.45
C CYS A 91 0.60 23.28 -2.33
N ASN A 92 1.52 24.26 -2.38
CA ASN A 92 2.79 24.12 -3.12
C ASN A 92 3.60 22.92 -2.63
N ARG A 93 3.69 22.72 -1.32
CA ARG A 93 4.45 21.59 -0.75
C ARG A 93 3.80 20.23 -1.05
N ILE A 94 2.46 20.16 -1.01
CA ILE A 94 1.72 18.94 -1.37
C ILE A 94 1.99 18.60 -2.85
N ALA A 95 1.84 19.57 -3.74
CA ALA A 95 2.08 19.40 -5.16
C ALA A 95 3.54 19.00 -5.44
N LEU A 96 4.51 19.70 -4.81
CA LEU A 96 5.93 19.38 -4.95
C LEU A 96 6.24 17.96 -4.44
N SER A 97 5.70 17.56 -3.30
CA SER A 97 5.88 16.20 -2.79
C SER A 97 5.40 15.14 -3.79
N GLY A 98 4.27 15.39 -4.46
CA GLY A 98 3.77 14.51 -5.52
C GLY A 98 4.71 14.41 -6.72
N GLU A 99 5.29 15.54 -7.16
CA GLU A 99 6.26 15.55 -8.27
C GLU A 99 7.55 14.80 -7.89
N LEU A 100 8.08 15.04 -6.70
CA LEU A 100 9.28 14.33 -6.21
C LEU A 100 9.04 12.83 -6.13
N LEU A 101 7.88 12.42 -5.59
CA LEU A 101 7.49 11.01 -5.51
C LEU A 101 7.39 10.37 -6.91
N TRP A 102 6.76 11.07 -7.84
CA TRP A 102 6.66 10.59 -9.21
C TRP A 102 8.05 10.40 -9.85
N LEU A 103 8.94 11.37 -9.75
CA LEU A 103 10.28 11.29 -10.31
C LEU A 103 11.10 10.16 -9.70
N ALA A 104 10.98 9.91 -8.39
CA ALA A 104 11.66 8.81 -7.72
C ALA A 104 11.16 7.43 -8.20
N VAL A 105 9.87 7.33 -8.50
CA VAL A 105 9.22 6.06 -8.88
C VAL A 105 9.32 5.79 -10.38
N ALA A 106 9.24 6.82 -11.22
CA ALA A 106 9.13 6.66 -12.68
C ALA A 106 10.30 5.86 -13.28
N GLY A 107 11.55 6.16 -12.86
CA GLY A 107 12.72 5.43 -13.37
C GLY A 107 12.74 3.95 -12.97
N TYR A 108 12.19 3.60 -11.81
CA TYR A 108 12.02 2.20 -11.42
C TYR A 108 10.90 1.53 -12.22
N ALA A 109 9.79 2.22 -12.40
CA ALA A 109 8.66 1.73 -13.18
C ALA A 109 9.08 1.40 -14.63
N ASP A 110 9.78 2.34 -15.28
CA ASP A 110 10.30 2.16 -16.64
C ASP A 110 11.31 0.99 -16.74
N GLY A 111 12.21 0.88 -15.75
CA GLY A 111 13.22 -0.18 -15.72
C GLY A 111 12.66 -1.58 -15.46
N ASN A 112 11.44 -1.70 -14.97
CA ASN A 112 10.77 -2.95 -14.64
C ASN A 112 9.49 -3.18 -15.46
N ASP A 113 9.26 -2.40 -16.53
CA ASP A 113 8.07 -2.50 -17.40
C ASP A 113 6.74 -2.37 -16.64
N ILE A 114 6.72 -1.58 -15.55
CA ILE A 114 5.52 -1.36 -14.73
C ILE A 114 4.78 -0.13 -15.27
N THR A 115 3.58 -0.35 -15.75
CA THR A 115 2.71 0.71 -16.28
C THR A 115 1.31 0.62 -15.66
N ALA A 116 0.62 1.74 -15.54
CA ALA A 116 -0.78 1.74 -15.16
C ALA A 116 -1.64 1.10 -16.26
N ASP A 117 -2.64 0.34 -15.87
CA ASP A 117 -3.69 -0.14 -16.76
C ASP A 117 -4.54 1.04 -17.21
N THR A 118 -4.61 1.25 -18.53
CA THR A 118 -5.36 2.37 -19.13
C THR A 118 -6.86 2.30 -18.80
N ASP A 119 -7.44 1.11 -18.79
CA ASP A 119 -8.86 0.92 -18.50
C ASP A 119 -9.17 1.34 -17.06
N LEU A 120 -8.28 1.04 -16.12
CA LEU A 120 -8.42 1.49 -14.72
C LEU A 120 -8.26 3.01 -14.57
N VAL A 121 -7.41 3.64 -15.37
CA VAL A 121 -7.30 5.12 -15.39
C VAL A 121 -8.59 5.74 -15.91
N GLU A 122 -9.14 5.21 -17.00
CA GLU A 122 -10.42 5.67 -17.56
C GLU A 122 -11.58 5.47 -16.57
N GLU A 123 -11.61 4.33 -15.89
CA GLU A 123 -12.60 4.06 -14.84
C GLU A 123 -12.49 5.07 -13.69
N ALA A 124 -11.28 5.34 -13.18
CA ALA A 124 -11.07 6.29 -12.10
C ALA A 124 -11.54 7.71 -12.46
N VAL A 125 -11.22 8.18 -13.67
CA VAL A 125 -11.70 9.48 -14.16
C VAL A 125 -13.22 9.49 -14.35
N SER A 126 -13.80 8.39 -14.86
CA SER A 126 -15.26 8.25 -15.01
C SER A 126 -15.99 8.23 -13.67
N GLN A 127 -15.41 7.62 -12.64
CA GLN A 127 -15.94 7.63 -11.26
C GLN A 127 -15.92 9.04 -10.69
N LEU A 128 -14.84 9.80 -10.88
CA LEU A 128 -14.74 11.19 -10.46
C LEU A 128 -15.82 12.05 -11.16
N GLU A 129 -16.01 11.86 -12.46
CA GLU A 129 -17.06 12.53 -13.24
C GLU A 129 -18.48 12.15 -12.79
N ALA A 130 -18.69 10.87 -12.44
CA ALA A 130 -19.99 10.42 -11.90
C ALA A 130 -20.27 10.99 -10.49
N GLN A 131 -19.22 11.20 -9.68
CA GLN A 131 -19.34 11.72 -8.32
C GLN A 131 -19.66 13.23 -8.31
N PHE A 132 -18.98 14.03 -9.13
CA PHE A 132 -19.08 15.49 -9.09
C PHE A 132 -19.89 16.08 -10.24
N GLY A 133 -20.13 15.32 -11.30
CA GLY A 133 -20.77 15.76 -12.54
C GLY A 133 -19.77 16.30 -13.55
N ALA A 134 -19.97 15.97 -14.84
CA ALA A 134 -19.08 16.37 -15.94
C ALA A 134 -18.92 17.90 -16.06
N GLU A 135 -19.98 18.67 -15.82
CA GLU A 135 -19.95 20.14 -15.93
C GLU A 135 -19.11 20.74 -14.80
N ALA A 136 -19.31 20.29 -13.55
CA ALA A 136 -18.53 20.76 -12.40
C ALA A 136 -17.05 20.42 -12.55
N LEU A 137 -16.74 19.19 -13.01
CA LEU A 137 -15.37 18.78 -13.29
C LEU A 137 -14.71 19.66 -14.36
N ASN A 138 -15.37 19.89 -15.50
CA ASN A 138 -14.84 20.73 -16.57
C ASN A 138 -14.69 22.20 -16.12
N GLN A 139 -15.60 22.70 -15.29
CA GLN A 139 -15.52 24.06 -14.73
C GLN A 139 -14.33 24.19 -13.78
N ALA A 140 -14.11 23.22 -12.88
CA ALA A 140 -12.99 23.23 -11.95
C ALA A 140 -11.64 23.14 -12.68
N LEU A 141 -11.51 22.25 -13.66
CA LEU A 141 -10.30 22.14 -14.49
C LEU A 141 -10.04 23.44 -15.25
N GLY A 142 -11.06 23.99 -15.94
CA GLY A 142 -10.93 25.22 -16.72
C GLY A 142 -10.63 26.47 -15.88
N ALA A 143 -11.05 26.52 -14.61
CA ALA A 143 -10.74 27.63 -13.71
C ALA A 143 -9.24 27.73 -13.37
N HIS A 144 -8.51 26.64 -13.53
CA HIS A 144 -7.08 26.54 -13.22
C HIS A 144 -6.20 26.26 -14.45
N ASP A 145 -6.73 26.41 -15.66
CA ASP A 145 -6.01 26.17 -16.93
C ASP A 145 -5.43 24.74 -17.05
N VAL A 146 -6.10 23.75 -16.45
CA VAL A 146 -5.75 22.32 -16.57
C VAL A 146 -6.81 21.59 -17.40
N THR A 147 -6.42 20.47 -17.99
CA THR A 147 -7.24 19.74 -18.96
C THR A 147 -7.63 18.35 -18.44
N ARG A 148 -8.51 17.66 -19.16
CA ARG A 148 -8.81 16.27 -18.88
C ARG A 148 -7.59 15.36 -19.12
N ASP A 149 -6.73 15.70 -20.07
CA ASP A 149 -5.50 14.92 -20.34
C ASP A 149 -4.54 15.00 -19.15
N ASP A 150 -4.45 16.15 -18.49
CA ASP A 150 -3.66 16.32 -17.24
C ASP A 150 -4.24 15.46 -16.11
N LEU A 151 -5.57 15.34 -16.03
CA LEU A 151 -6.23 14.48 -15.06
C LEU A 151 -5.98 13.00 -15.36
N PHE A 152 -6.01 12.58 -16.62
CA PHE A 152 -5.64 11.23 -17.04
C PHE A 152 -4.17 10.92 -16.72
N GLU A 153 -3.29 11.87 -16.98
CA GLU A 153 -1.87 11.73 -16.64
C GLU A 153 -1.65 11.59 -15.13
N LEU A 154 -2.34 12.38 -14.30
CA LEU A 154 -2.32 12.23 -12.84
C LEU A 154 -2.82 10.83 -12.42
N GLY A 155 -3.95 10.39 -12.99
CA GLY A 155 -4.49 9.04 -12.73
C GLY A 155 -3.49 7.95 -13.09
N ARG A 156 -2.84 8.06 -14.26
CA ARG A 156 -1.79 7.16 -14.70
C ARG A 156 -0.62 7.12 -13.72
N ARG A 157 -0.13 8.27 -13.27
CA ARG A 157 0.96 8.39 -12.28
C ARG A 157 0.58 7.72 -10.95
N ILE A 158 -0.61 8.00 -10.43
CA ILE A 158 -1.10 7.42 -9.16
C ILE A 158 -1.17 5.90 -9.25
N LEU A 159 -1.76 5.36 -10.33
CA LEU A 159 -1.88 3.91 -10.51
C LEU A 159 -0.52 3.24 -10.78
N THR A 160 0.41 3.91 -11.46
CA THR A 160 1.78 3.41 -11.61
C THR A 160 2.50 3.36 -10.26
N ILE A 161 2.41 4.41 -9.43
CA ILE A 161 2.98 4.42 -8.07
C ILE A 161 2.40 3.27 -7.24
N ARG A 162 1.08 3.03 -7.33
CA ARG A 162 0.44 1.91 -6.64
C ARG A 162 0.97 0.56 -7.13
N ALA A 163 1.14 0.38 -8.44
CA ALA A 163 1.69 -0.84 -9.02
C ALA A 163 3.15 -1.08 -8.58
N VAL A 164 3.98 -0.02 -8.56
CA VAL A 164 5.35 -0.09 -8.03
C VAL A 164 5.34 -0.45 -6.55
N ARG A 165 4.47 0.15 -5.73
CA ARG A 165 4.32 -0.19 -4.31
C ARG A 165 4.04 -1.69 -4.11
N THR A 166 3.12 -2.23 -4.91
CA THR A 166 2.80 -3.67 -4.86
C THR A 166 3.99 -4.52 -5.31
N SER A 167 4.67 -4.15 -6.38
CA SER A 167 5.86 -4.85 -6.89
C SER A 167 7.00 -4.89 -5.85
N ILE A 168 7.28 -3.75 -5.19
CA ILE A 168 8.28 -3.69 -4.11
C ILE A 168 7.88 -4.58 -2.93
N ALA A 169 6.59 -4.57 -2.55
CA ALA A 169 6.11 -5.43 -1.48
C ALA A 169 6.26 -6.93 -1.83
N GLU A 170 5.89 -7.32 -3.06
CA GLU A 170 6.04 -8.70 -3.54
C GLU A 170 7.50 -9.15 -3.60
N GLU A 171 8.43 -8.24 -3.96
CA GLU A 171 9.86 -8.52 -4.00
C GLU A 171 10.47 -8.67 -2.59
N ARG A 172 10.10 -7.77 -1.67
CA ARG A 172 10.70 -7.70 -0.32
C ARG A 172 10.05 -8.66 0.68
N ILE A 173 8.76 -8.95 0.51
CA ILE A 173 8.00 -9.86 1.37
C ILE A 173 8.01 -11.25 0.75
N GLY A 174 8.82 -12.14 1.31
CA GLY A 174 8.92 -13.51 0.82
C GLY A 174 7.62 -14.32 1.02
N PRO A 175 7.37 -15.36 0.19
CA PRO A 175 6.18 -16.21 0.32
C PRO A 175 6.02 -16.88 1.69
N ALA A 176 7.13 -17.12 2.40
CA ALA A 176 7.10 -17.71 3.73
C ALA A 176 6.51 -16.75 4.78
N GLU A 177 6.86 -15.47 4.70
CA GLU A 177 6.32 -14.43 5.57
C GLU A 177 4.82 -14.26 5.34
N LEU A 178 4.38 -14.19 4.09
CA LEU A 178 2.94 -14.08 3.76
C LEU A 178 2.15 -15.31 4.26
N ARG A 179 2.73 -16.51 4.20
CA ARG A 179 2.08 -17.71 4.77
C ARG A 179 2.00 -17.64 6.28
N SER A 180 3.05 -17.17 6.95
CA SER A 180 3.02 -16.94 8.41
C SER A 180 1.91 -15.97 8.81
N GLN A 181 1.80 -14.84 8.10
CA GLN A 181 0.73 -13.86 8.32
C GLN A 181 -0.66 -14.44 8.07
N TYR A 182 -0.82 -15.26 7.03
CA TYR A 182 -2.08 -15.94 6.75
C TYR A 182 -2.47 -16.92 7.89
N GLU A 183 -1.52 -17.69 8.39
CA GLU A 183 -1.75 -18.65 9.49
C GLU A 183 -2.05 -17.91 10.80
N GLU A 184 -1.31 -16.87 11.14
CA GLU A 184 -1.51 -16.03 12.32
C GLU A 184 -2.86 -15.30 12.32
N ARG A 185 -3.33 -14.91 11.13
CA ARG A 185 -4.59 -14.18 10.92
C ARG A 185 -5.73 -15.09 10.42
N SER A 186 -5.65 -16.39 10.66
CA SER A 186 -6.59 -17.39 10.14
C SER A 186 -8.06 -17.10 10.47
N LEU A 187 -8.34 -16.42 11.59
CA LEU A 187 -9.71 -15.98 11.94
C LEU A 187 -10.29 -15.00 10.92
N GLU A 188 -9.47 -14.14 10.32
CA GLU A 188 -9.94 -13.15 9.33
C GLU A 188 -10.31 -13.78 8.00
N PHE A 189 -9.78 -14.97 7.72
CA PHE A 189 -9.99 -15.71 6.47
C PHE A 189 -10.97 -16.87 6.63
N THR A 190 -11.65 -16.98 7.77
CA THR A 190 -12.55 -18.10 8.06
C THR A 190 -13.94 -17.60 8.38
N THR A 191 -14.93 -18.12 7.64
CA THR A 191 -16.35 -18.02 7.95
C THR A 191 -16.81 -19.36 8.51
N VAL A 192 -17.60 -19.32 9.58
CA VAL A 192 -18.10 -20.52 10.25
C VAL A 192 -19.61 -20.46 10.39
N GLU A 193 -20.26 -21.62 10.27
CA GLU A 193 -21.63 -21.83 10.74
C GLU A 193 -21.56 -22.74 11.96
N ALA A 194 -22.04 -22.26 13.10
CA ALA A 194 -21.90 -22.96 14.36
C ALA A 194 -23.17 -22.90 15.21
N ASP A 195 -23.36 -23.95 16.02
CA ASP A 195 -24.34 -23.99 17.11
C ASP A 195 -23.57 -24.06 18.43
N HIS A 196 -24.15 -23.56 19.52
CA HIS A 196 -23.51 -23.65 20.81
C HIS A 196 -24.46 -23.91 21.97
N ILE A 197 -23.93 -24.45 23.06
CA ILE A 197 -24.59 -24.59 24.35
C ILE A 197 -23.75 -23.81 25.36
N LEU A 198 -24.33 -22.75 25.93
CA LEU A 198 -23.74 -21.94 27.00
C LEU A 198 -24.22 -22.42 28.36
N VAL A 199 -23.29 -22.60 29.31
CA VAL A 199 -23.59 -22.94 30.70
C VAL A 199 -22.67 -22.16 31.65
N GLU A 200 -23.04 -22.10 32.95
CA GLU A 200 -22.32 -21.26 33.89
C GLU A 200 -21.02 -21.89 34.40
N THR A 201 -20.93 -23.22 34.47
CA THR A 201 -19.81 -23.92 35.11
C THR A 201 -19.14 -24.93 34.18
N GLN A 202 -17.81 -25.14 34.38
CA GLN A 202 -17.05 -26.14 33.69
C GLN A 202 -17.63 -27.58 33.89
N ALA A 203 -18.12 -27.88 35.09
CA ALA A 203 -18.69 -29.16 35.41
C ALA A 203 -19.97 -29.45 34.58
N GLU A 204 -20.77 -28.42 34.33
CA GLU A 204 -21.95 -28.49 33.46
C GLU A 204 -21.53 -28.68 32.02
N ALA A 205 -20.61 -27.86 31.51
CA ALA A 205 -20.11 -27.98 30.16
C ALA A 205 -19.51 -29.37 29.88
N GLN A 206 -18.81 -29.93 30.85
CA GLN A 206 -18.30 -31.31 30.78
C GLN A 206 -19.44 -32.38 30.73
N ARG A 207 -20.54 -32.16 31.45
CA ARG A 207 -21.72 -33.03 31.38
C ARG A 207 -22.39 -32.94 30.01
N VAL A 208 -22.57 -31.70 29.49
CA VAL A 208 -23.09 -31.43 28.15
C VAL A 208 -22.22 -32.10 27.09
N TYR A 209 -20.91 -31.86 27.12
CA TYR A 209 -19.97 -32.42 26.14
C TYR A 209 -20.09 -33.97 26.06
N ARG A 210 -20.11 -34.66 27.19
CA ARG A 210 -20.25 -36.13 27.18
C ARG A 210 -21.55 -36.63 26.56
N GLN A 211 -22.59 -35.80 26.48
CA GLN A 211 -23.86 -36.16 25.85
C GLN A 211 -23.86 -35.91 24.35
N VAL A 212 -23.05 -34.97 23.87
CA VAL A 212 -23.12 -34.49 22.49
C VAL A 212 -21.82 -34.70 21.69
N GLN A 213 -20.74 -35.23 22.26
CA GLN A 213 -19.46 -35.38 21.58
C GLN A 213 -19.54 -36.19 20.26
N ASP A 214 -20.51 -37.08 20.14
CA ASP A 214 -20.75 -37.89 18.96
C ASP A 214 -22.18 -37.63 18.38
N ALA A 215 -22.78 -36.49 18.73
CA ALA A 215 -24.15 -36.15 18.34
C ALA A 215 -24.20 -35.61 16.90
N THR A 216 -25.33 -35.85 16.25
CA THR A 216 -25.70 -35.11 15.05
C THR A 216 -26.12 -33.69 15.42
N GLU A 217 -26.10 -32.74 14.46
CA GLU A 217 -26.58 -31.36 14.68
C GLU A 217 -28.00 -31.35 15.30
N ALA A 218 -28.92 -32.16 14.77
CA ALA A 218 -30.31 -32.24 15.31
C ALA A 218 -30.35 -32.65 16.78
N GLN A 219 -29.47 -33.55 17.22
CA GLN A 219 -29.38 -33.98 18.63
C GLN A 219 -28.76 -32.90 19.48
N PHE A 220 -27.73 -32.20 18.97
CA PHE A 220 -27.08 -31.07 19.62
C PHE A 220 -28.10 -29.94 19.85
N VAL A 221 -28.78 -29.49 18.80
CA VAL A 221 -29.84 -28.46 18.84
C VAL A 221 -30.96 -28.83 19.81
N ALA A 222 -31.37 -30.09 19.85
CA ALA A 222 -32.38 -30.56 20.80
C ALA A 222 -31.92 -30.42 22.26
N LEU A 223 -30.67 -30.74 22.57
CA LEU A 223 -30.10 -30.52 23.91
C LEU A 223 -29.93 -29.04 24.22
N ALA A 224 -29.48 -28.24 23.27
CA ALA A 224 -29.26 -26.79 23.44
C ALA A 224 -30.55 -26.08 23.91
N ARG A 225 -31.71 -26.46 23.39
CA ARG A 225 -33.02 -25.91 23.79
C ARG A 225 -33.34 -26.06 25.28
N THR A 226 -32.76 -27.04 25.94
CA THR A 226 -33.05 -27.38 27.34
C THR A 226 -31.90 -27.15 28.29
N ALA A 227 -30.65 -27.21 27.82
CA ALA A 227 -29.44 -27.14 28.62
C ALA A 227 -28.74 -25.79 28.54
N SER A 228 -28.92 -25.01 27.47
CA SER A 228 -28.26 -23.72 27.33
C SER A 228 -28.91 -22.65 28.20
N THR A 229 -28.07 -21.85 28.84
CA THR A 229 -28.47 -20.66 29.61
C THR A 229 -28.55 -19.40 28.74
N GLU A 230 -28.19 -19.49 27.48
CA GLU A 230 -28.26 -18.36 26.58
C GLU A 230 -29.70 -17.90 26.34
N PRO A 231 -29.97 -16.58 26.39
CA PRO A 231 -31.27 -16.04 26.05
C PRO A 231 -31.66 -16.40 24.62
N GLY A 232 -32.86 -17.00 24.43
CA GLY A 232 -33.35 -17.39 23.11
C GLY A 232 -32.96 -18.80 22.65
N ALA A 233 -32.10 -19.52 23.37
CA ALA A 233 -31.68 -20.87 23.01
C ALA A 233 -32.85 -21.87 22.91
N LYS A 234 -33.93 -21.65 23.65
CA LYS A 234 -35.17 -22.46 23.57
C LYS A 234 -35.79 -22.44 22.16
N ASP A 235 -35.70 -21.29 21.51
CA ASP A 235 -36.28 -21.08 20.18
C ASP A 235 -35.27 -21.37 19.08
N SER A 236 -34.05 -20.82 19.19
CA SER A 236 -32.98 -21.01 18.20
C SER A 236 -32.38 -22.43 18.22
N GLY A 237 -32.36 -23.08 19.41
CA GLY A 237 -31.62 -24.33 19.61
C GLY A 237 -30.09 -24.11 19.66
N GLY A 238 -29.66 -22.89 20.04
CA GLY A 238 -28.25 -22.51 20.11
C GLY A 238 -27.63 -22.19 18.73
N LYS A 239 -28.45 -22.05 17.68
CA LYS A 239 -27.95 -21.73 16.33
C LYS A 239 -27.47 -20.30 16.26
N LEU A 240 -26.23 -20.11 15.78
CA LEU A 240 -25.62 -18.80 15.57
C LEU A 240 -25.65 -18.36 14.10
N GLY A 241 -25.87 -19.34 13.18
CA GLY A 241 -25.82 -19.11 11.74
C GLY A 241 -24.40 -18.95 11.22
N SER A 242 -24.29 -18.54 9.95
CA SER A 242 -23.01 -18.31 9.28
C SER A 242 -22.50 -16.89 9.56
N ALA A 243 -21.25 -16.78 10.03
CA ALA A 243 -20.62 -15.52 10.31
C ALA A 243 -19.09 -15.61 10.20
N PRO A 244 -18.37 -14.49 9.89
CA PRO A 244 -16.91 -14.44 10.01
C PRO A 244 -16.46 -14.83 11.42
N ALA A 245 -15.42 -15.64 11.54
CA ALA A 245 -14.91 -16.08 12.84
C ALA A 245 -14.51 -14.92 13.75
N THR A 246 -14.08 -13.80 13.17
CA THR A 246 -13.74 -12.56 13.88
C THR A 246 -14.92 -11.89 14.60
N GLN A 247 -16.17 -12.28 14.35
CA GLN A 247 -17.33 -11.76 15.08
C GLN A 247 -17.48 -12.37 16.48
N TYR A 248 -16.82 -13.48 16.75
CA TYR A 248 -16.83 -14.14 18.03
C TYR A 248 -15.66 -13.69 18.92
N VAL A 249 -15.77 -13.90 20.23
CA VAL A 249 -14.64 -13.71 21.15
C VAL A 249 -13.55 -14.73 20.84
N THR A 250 -12.30 -14.35 21.06
CA THR A 250 -11.12 -15.08 20.58
C THR A 250 -11.15 -16.56 20.95
N GLU A 251 -11.45 -16.89 22.21
CA GLU A 251 -11.45 -18.27 22.70
C GLU A 251 -12.50 -19.14 22.02
N PHE A 252 -13.67 -18.56 21.72
CA PHE A 252 -14.74 -19.22 20.98
C PHE A 252 -14.35 -19.42 19.50
N ALA A 253 -13.83 -18.36 18.88
CA ALA A 253 -13.42 -18.38 17.47
C ALA A 253 -12.30 -19.42 17.23
N GLU A 254 -11.23 -19.38 18.03
CA GLU A 254 -10.10 -20.34 17.94
C GLU A 254 -10.57 -21.78 18.11
N ALA A 255 -11.42 -22.03 19.11
CA ALA A 255 -11.97 -23.38 19.31
C ALA A 255 -12.83 -23.83 18.14
N THR A 256 -13.62 -22.90 17.54
CA THR A 256 -14.51 -23.23 16.42
C THR A 256 -13.73 -23.53 15.15
N ILE A 257 -12.73 -22.71 14.79
CA ILE A 257 -11.94 -22.95 13.57
C ILE A 257 -11.07 -24.22 13.64
N ALA A 258 -10.75 -24.67 14.87
CA ALA A 258 -9.99 -25.92 15.07
C ALA A 258 -10.81 -27.18 14.78
N LEU A 259 -12.15 -27.09 14.74
CA LEU A 259 -13.03 -28.22 14.46
C LEU A 259 -13.12 -28.52 12.96
N ALA A 260 -13.42 -29.75 12.63
CA ALA A 260 -13.97 -30.12 11.32
C ALA A 260 -15.51 -30.01 11.34
N PRO A 261 -16.16 -29.75 10.19
CA PRO A 261 -17.62 -29.79 10.09
C PRO A 261 -18.19 -31.11 10.65
N GLY A 262 -19.19 -31.00 11.52
CA GLY A 262 -19.79 -32.10 12.25
C GLY A 262 -19.14 -32.45 13.58
N GLU A 263 -18.05 -31.79 13.97
CA GLU A 263 -17.39 -32.01 15.25
C GLU A 263 -17.91 -31.11 16.37
N VAL A 264 -17.75 -31.60 17.60
CA VAL A 264 -18.11 -30.90 18.84
C VAL A 264 -16.84 -30.51 19.62
N SER A 265 -16.74 -29.24 20.01
CA SER A 265 -15.64 -28.75 20.81
C SER A 265 -15.61 -29.36 22.21
N ARG A 266 -14.44 -29.45 22.81
CA ARG A 266 -14.35 -29.55 24.28
C ARG A 266 -14.91 -28.26 24.91
N PRO A 267 -15.27 -28.28 26.23
CA PRO A 267 -15.70 -27.09 26.92
C PRO A 267 -14.72 -25.93 26.75
N VAL A 268 -15.19 -24.78 26.26
CA VAL A 268 -14.43 -23.56 26.00
C VAL A 268 -14.89 -22.51 27.00
N GLN A 269 -13.97 -21.89 27.72
CA GLN A 269 -14.27 -20.80 28.63
C GLN A 269 -14.15 -19.45 27.93
N THR A 270 -15.15 -18.59 28.10
CA THR A 270 -15.13 -17.19 27.66
C THR A 270 -15.61 -16.27 28.81
N GLN A 271 -15.65 -14.98 28.59
CA GLN A 271 -16.23 -14.03 29.54
C GLN A 271 -17.75 -14.24 29.80
N PHE A 272 -18.44 -14.97 28.93
CA PHE A 272 -19.88 -15.23 29.05
C PHE A 272 -20.21 -16.52 29.80
N GLY A 273 -19.22 -17.38 30.02
CA GLY A 273 -19.38 -18.67 30.65
C GLY A 273 -18.63 -19.78 29.92
N TRP A 274 -19.17 -20.99 29.94
CA TRP A 274 -18.61 -22.17 29.31
C TRP A 274 -19.45 -22.60 28.12
N HIS A 275 -18.80 -22.72 26.99
CA HIS A 275 -19.42 -23.13 25.72
C HIS A 275 -19.04 -24.57 25.35
N VAL A 276 -20.01 -25.29 24.77
CA VAL A 276 -19.78 -26.48 23.97
C VAL A 276 -20.28 -26.11 22.56
N ILE A 277 -19.44 -26.25 21.55
CA ILE A 277 -19.69 -25.72 20.21
C ILE A 277 -19.81 -26.92 19.25
N TYR A 278 -20.79 -26.88 18.36
CA TYR A 278 -20.92 -27.79 17.21
C TYR A 278 -20.63 -27.00 15.94
N LEU A 279 -19.64 -27.43 15.17
CA LEU A 279 -19.35 -26.81 13.89
C LEU A 279 -20.23 -27.43 12.80
N VAL A 280 -21.10 -26.60 12.20
CA VAL A 280 -21.98 -27.04 11.12
C VAL A 280 -21.23 -27.00 9.79
N ASP A 281 -20.59 -25.86 9.49
CA ASP A 281 -19.80 -25.67 8.28
C ASP A 281 -18.66 -24.67 8.51
N LYS A 282 -17.63 -24.78 7.66
CA LYS A 282 -16.46 -23.90 7.69
C LYS A 282 -15.96 -23.64 6.28
N GLU A 283 -15.93 -22.37 5.91
CA GLU A 283 -15.34 -21.88 4.68
C GLU A 283 -14.07 -21.09 5.00
N VAL A 284 -12.97 -21.47 4.37
CA VAL A 284 -11.67 -20.80 4.53
C VAL A 284 -11.27 -20.18 3.21
N THR A 285 -11.09 -18.86 3.17
CA THR A 285 -10.56 -18.17 2.00
C THR A 285 -9.18 -18.72 1.66
N PRO A 286 -8.95 -19.26 0.46
CA PRO A 286 -7.64 -19.80 0.08
C PRO A 286 -6.52 -18.76 0.17
N PHE A 287 -5.31 -19.19 0.49
CA PHE A 287 -4.13 -18.31 0.60
C PHE A 287 -3.94 -17.42 -0.64
N GLU A 288 -4.11 -17.96 -1.83
CA GLU A 288 -3.91 -17.20 -3.08
C GLU A 288 -4.95 -16.06 -3.25
N GLU A 289 -6.16 -16.25 -2.71
CA GLU A 289 -7.19 -15.20 -2.69
C GLU A 289 -6.94 -14.18 -1.57
N ALA A 290 -6.45 -14.63 -0.42
CA ALA A 290 -6.12 -13.78 0.73
C ALA A 290 -4.85 -12.95 0.51
N LYS A 291 -3.95 -13.36 -0.40
CA LYS A 291 -2.61 -12.79 -0.62
C LYS A 291 -2.63 -11.28 -0.82
N ALA A 292 -3.54 -10.76 -1.63
CA ALA A 292 -3.64 -9.31 -1.88
C ALA A 292 -3.97 -8.53 -0.60
N GLY A 293 -4.92 -9.02 0.21
CA GLY A 293 -5.28 -8.41 1.49
C GLY A 293 -4.18 -8.51 2.55
N LEU A 294 -3.30 -9.52 2.45
CA LEU A 294 -2.13 -9.66 3.32
C LEU A 294 -1.00 -8.71 2.93
N LEU A 295 -0.80 -8.49 1.64
CA LEU A 295 0.24 -7.59 1.12
C LEU A 295 -0.07 -6.12 1.43
N GLU A 296 -1.33 -5.70 1.34
CA GLU A 296 -1.73 -4.29 1.43
C GLU A 296 -1.22 -3.59 2.70
N PRO A 297 -1.41 -4.09 3.93
CA PRO A 297 -0.90 -3.44 5.15
C PRO A 297 0.63 -3.47 5.28
N LEU A 298 1.30 -4.41 4.62
CA LEU A 298 2.75 -4.54 4.64
C LEU A 298 3.41 -3.67 3.54
N ALA A 299 2.70 -3.46 2.44
CA ALA A 299 3.22 -2.74 1.28
C ALA A 299 3.61 -1.29 1.60
N ASP A 300 2.88 -0.61 2.48
CA ASP A 300 3.19 0.76 2.87
C ASP A 300 4.54 0.84 3.59
N ARG A 301 4.82 -0.09 4.51
CA ARG A 301 6.09 -0.15 5.23
C ARG A 301 7.26 -0.43 4.29
N GLU A 302 7.12 -1.43 3.43
CA GLU A 302 8.18 -1.82 2.49
C GLU A 302 8.42 -0.74 1.44
N PHE A 303 7.36 -0.10 0.96
CA PHE A 303 7.47 1.00 0.01
C PHE A 303 8.10 2.25 0.64
N THR A 304 7.73 2.60 1.88
CA THR A 304 8.36 3.73 2.60
C THR A 304 9.85 3.48 2.81
N GLY A 305 10.25 2.28 3.22
CA GLY A 305 11.66 1.92 3.34
C GLY A 305 12.40 1.99 2.00
N TRP A 306 11.77 1.48 0.93
CA TRP A 306 12.34 1.59 -0.41
C TRP A 306 12.47 3.04 -0.90
N LEU A 307 11.49 3.90 -0.62
CA LEU A 307 11.54 5.32 -0.96
C LEU A 307 12.68 6.04 -0.23
N SER A 308 12.92 5.71 1.04
CA SER A 308 14.02 6.27 1.81
C SER A 308 15.37 5.89 1.20
N ASP A 309 15.58 4.61 0.88
CA ASP A 309 16.77 4.12 0.17
C ASP A 309 16.93 4.83 -1.20
N ARG A 310 15.83 5.00 -1.92
CA ARG A 310 15.80 5.65 -3.23
C ARG A 310 16.11 7.13 -3.16
N ALA A 311 15.67 7.81 -2.12
CA ALA A 311 16.00 9.23 -1.87
C ALA A 311 17.51 9.44 -1.67
N GLU A 312 18.16 8.53 -0.93
CA GLU A 312 19.62 8.55 -0.75
C GLU A 312 20.36 8.26 -2.07
N GLU A 313 19.90 7.28 -2.83
CA GLU A 313 20.50 6.89 -4.12
C GLU A 313 20.42 8.01 -5.15
N LEU A 314 19.26 8.65 -5.29
CA LEU A 314 19.02 9.69 -6.29
C LEU A 314 19.58 11.05 -5.86
N GLY A 315 19.66 11.33 -4.57
CA GLY A 315 20.00 12.64 -4.04
C GLY A 315 18.88 13.66 -4.33
N VAL A 316 17.90 13.72 -3.41
CA VAL A 316 16.78 14.66 -3.52
C VAL A 316 17.17 16.01 -2.92
N GLU A 317 17.11 17.06 -3.72
CA GLU A 317 17.39 18.43 -3.31
C GLU A 317 16.14 19.30 -3.50
N VAL A 318 15.75 20.05 -2.48
CA VAL A 318 14.63 21.00 -2.54
C VAL A 318 15.17 22.39 -2.21
N ASN A 319 14.83 23.38 -3.03
CA ASN A 319 15.18 24.77 -2.74
C ASN A 319 14.48 25.20 -1.44
N PRO A 320 15.23 25.71 -0.42
CA PRO A 320 14.70 26.01 0.91
C PRO A 320 13.50 26.95 0.94
N ARG A 321 13.29 27.77 -0.10
CA ARG A 321 12.12 28.66 -0.23
C ARG A 321 10.80 27.90 -0.37
N TYR A 322 10.81 26.61 -0.80
CA TYR A 322 9.62 25.77 -0.97
C TYR A 322 9.41 24.81 0.20
N GLY A 323 10.43 24.60 1.03
CA GLY A 323 10.37 23.71 2.17
C GLY A 323 11.64 22.91 2.38
N ARG A 324 11.56 21.89 3.24
CA ARG A 324 12.61 20.94 3.51
C ARG A 324 12.15 19.54 3.16
N PHE A 325 12.95 18.81 2.39
CA PHE A 325 12.66 17.42 2.07
C PHE A 325 12.82 16.53 3.31
N GLU A 326 11.85 15.66 3.54
CA GLU A 326 11.82 14.66 4.63
C GLU A 326 11.87 13.25 3.99
N PRO A 327 13.03 12.58 4.04
CA PRO A 327 13.20 11.25 3.41
C PRO A 327 12.26 10.18 3.97
N ASP A 328 12.02 10.19 5.28
CA ASP A 328 11.22 9.18 5.98
C ASP A 328 9.75 9.14 5.53
N THR A 329 9.22 10.29 5.10
CA THR A 329 7.83 10.43 4.61
C THR A 329 7.77 10.73 3.12
N PHE A 330 8.93 10.85 2.48
CA PHE A 330 9.11 11.29 1.10
C PHE A 330 8.25 12.52 0.77
N SER A 331 8.32 13.52 1.59
CA SER A 331 7.50 14.74 1.50
C SER A 331 8.31 16.01 1.72
N VAL A 332 7.70 17.14 1.39
CA VAL A 332 8.28 18.46 1.66
C VAL A 332 7.60 19.07 2.88
N ALA A 333 8.34 19.23 3.96
CA ALA A 333 7.87 19.88 5.18
C ALA A 333 8.06 21.41 5.13
N SER A 334 7.24 22.14 5.92
CA SER A 334 7.46 23.58 6.09
C SER A 334 8.77 23.85 6.81
N VAL A 335 9.51 24.86 6.35
CA VAL A 335 10.63 25.41 7.12
C VAL A 335 10.02 26.18 8.29
N ARG A 336 9.89 25.54 9.45
CA ARG A 336 9.58 26.28 10.68
C ARG A 336 10.79 27.17 10.95
N SER A 337 10.56 28.44 11.22
CA SER A 337 11.56 29.28 11.87
C SER A 337 11.69 28.77 13.32
N THR A 338 12.47 27.73 13.51
CA THR A 338 13.08 27.44 14.80
C THR A 338 14.27 28.38 14.88
N ASP A 339 14.01 29.66 15.14
CA ASP A 339 14.98 30.41 15.88
C ASP A 339 15.02 29.74 17.27
N PRO A 340 16.13 29.11 17.67
CA PRO A 340 16.36 28.88 19.06
C PRO A 340 16.46 30.29 19.66
N GLU A 341 15.48 30.67 20.48
CA GLU A 341 15.64 31.81 21.39
C GLU A 341 16.99 31.64 22.06
N GLY A 342 17.93 32.44 21.59
CA GLY A 342 19.17 32.57 22.27
C GLY A 342 18.88 32.92 23.71
N ASP A 343 19.31 32.06 24.60
CA ASP A 343 19.46 32.30 26.01
C ASP A 343 20.34 33.56 26.18
N ALA A 344 19.74 34.74 26.00
CA ALA A 344 20.30 35.99 26.42
C ALA A 344 20.21 36.00 27.96
N ALA A 345 21.26 35.45 28.56
CA ALA A 345 21.52 35.65 29.96
C ALA A 345 21.49 37.16 30.24
N SER A 346 20.40 37.62 30.83
CA SER A 346 20.33 38.94 31.42
C SER A 346 21.35 39.04 32.54
N PRO A 347 22.24 40.00 32.56
CA PRO A 347 23.05 40.27 33.72
C PRO A 347 22.12 40.87 34.79
N SER A 348 21.98 40.17 35.91
CA SER A 348 21.37 40.73 37.11
C SER A 348 22.18 41.88 37.65
N PRO A 349 21.55 42.88 38.27
CA PRO A 349 22.16 44.10 38.80
C PRO A 349 23.01 43.87 40.06
#